data_0c485f9d2fdd1eeb28b05fb1d9d0484d
#
_entry.id   0c485f9d2fdd1eeb28b05fb1d9d0484d
#
_cell.length_a   1.000
_cell.length_b   1.000
_cell.length_c   1.000
_cell.angle_alpha   90.00
_cell.angle_beta   90.00
_cell.angle_gamma   90.00
#
_symmetry.space_group_name_H-M   'P 1'
#
loop_
_entity.id
_entity.type
_entity.pdbx_description
1 polymer ?
#
loop_
_entity_poly.entity_id
_entity_poly.type
_entity_poly.pdbx_seq_one_letter_code
_entity_poly.pdbx_strand_id
1 'polypeptide(L)'
;MKVIIPLAGKGTRLRPHTHITPKPMLKIAGKPVIDYVMEDLARLGDVTQVIYVTGHLKEKVEAYARAKYSFDAVFIEQKVQDGTAGAVALAREYVDEPVFIIFVDTIFDADLSVVKHTDADGIIWVKTVDDYQRFGVVVSDASGNMTKIVEKPTTPVSKRANIGLY
;
A
#
# COMPACT_ATOMS: atom_id res chain seq x y z
N MET A 1 16.19 -0.80 2.98
CA MET A 1 14.83 -0.42 3.44
C MET A 1 13.85 -1.54 3.14
N LYS A 2 13.00 -1.89 4.10
CA LYS A 2 11.97 -2.92 3.93
C LYS A 2 10.65 -2.32 3.44
N VAL A 3 9.82 -3.13 2.78
CA VAL A 3 8.51 -2.71 2.26
C VAL A 3 7.44 -3.69 2.73
N ILE A 4 6.34 -3.17 3.24
CA ILE A 4 5.16 -3.97 3.63
C ILE A 4 4.06 -3.74 2.60
N ILE A 5 3.57 -4.82 2.01
CA ILE A 5 2.49 -4.78 1.01
C ILE A 5 1.29 -5.60 1.52
N PRO A 6 0.27 -4.93 2.10
CA PRO A 6 -0.95 -5.61 2.54
C PRO A 6 -1.80 -6.04 1.33
N LEU A 7 -1.99 -7.35 1.16
CA LEU A 7 -2.68 -7.98 0.03
C LEU A 7 -3.83 -8.90 0.45
N ALA A 8 -4.10 -9.02 1.74
CA ALA A 8 -5.02 -10.02 2.30
C ALA A 8 -6.50 -9.80 1.93
N GLY A 9 -6.86 -8.63 1.44
CA GLY A 9 -8.24 -8.24 1.15
C GLY A 9 -8.92 -9.10 0.07
N LYS A 10 -10.17 -9.49 0.30
CA LYS A 10 -10.98 -10.31 -0.65
C LYS A 10 -11.39 -9.58 -1.92
N GLY A 11 -11.23 -8.25 -1.99
CA GLY A 11 -11.60 -7.45 -3.17
C GLY A 11 -13.09 -7.54 -3.54
N THR A 12 -13.99 -7.64 -2.57
CA THR A 12 -15.42 -7.91 -2.77
C THR A 12 -16.13 -6.92 -3.69
N ARG A 13 -15.68 -5.66 -3.74
CA ARG A 13 -16.22 -4.61 -4.63
C ARG A 13 -15.90 -4.86 -6.11
N LEU A 14 -14.90 -5.71 -6.40
CA LEU A 14 -14.45 -6.05 -7.75
C LEU A 14 -14.94 -7.43 -8.21
N ARG A 15 -15.89 -8.02 -7.51
CA ARG A 15 -16.55 -9.25 -7.96
C ARG A 15 -17.34 -9.01 -9.26
N PRO A 16 -17.38 -9.97 -10.18
CA PRO A 16 -16.93 -11.37 -10.06
C PRO A 16 -15.44 -11.60 -10.31
N HIS A 17 -14.67 -10.62 -10.78
CA HIS A 17 -13.26 -10.77 -11.16
C HIS A 17 -12.39 -11.37 -10.04
N THR A 18 -12.65 -10.96 -8.79
CA THR A 18 -11.87 -11.40 -7.62
C THR A 18 -12.30 -12.76 -7.04
N HIS A 19 -13.22 -13.48 -7.68
CA HIS A 19 -13.51 -14.86 -7.26
C HIS A 19 -12.33 -15.80 -7.54
N ILE A 20 -11.66 -15.62 -8.67
CA ILE A 20 -10.61 -16.51 -9.15
C ILE A 20 -9.25 -15.82 -9.30
N THR A 21 -9.21 -14.48 -9.31
CA THR A 21 -7.99 -13.70 -9.47
C THR A 21 -7.82 -12.77 -8.27
N PRO A 22 -6.71 -12.86 -7.50
CA PRO A 22 -6.46 -11.94 -6.40
C PRO A 22 -6.46 -10.48 -6.88
N LYS A 23 -6.97 -9.56 -6.07
CA LYS A 23 -7.03 -8.12 -6.40
C LYS A 23 -5.71 -7.56 -6.96
N PRO A 24 -4.52 -7.82 -6.35
CA PRO A 24 -3.26 -7.31 -6.86
C PRO A 24 -2.86 -7.86 -8.24
N MET A 25 -3.43 -8.96 -8.66
CA MET A 25 -3.17 -9.60 -9.96
C MET A 25 -4.18 -9.21 -11.04
N LEU A 26 -5.20 -8.42 -10.73
CA LEU A 26 -6.07 -7.85 -11.75
C LEU A 26 -5.24 -6.94 -12.67
N LYS A 27 -5.55 -6.99 -13.98
CA LYS A 27 -4.77 -6.26 -14.98
C LYS A 27 -5.36 -4.90 -15.28
N ILE A 28 -4.49 -3.90 -15.32
CA ILE A 28 -4.76 -2.56 -15.85
C ILE A 28 -3.81 -2.34 -17.01
N ALA A 29 -4.32 -1.99 -18.18
CA ALA A 29 -3.55 -1.87 -19.42
C ALA A 29 -2.66 -3.12 -19.72
N GLY A 30 -3.23 -4.31 -19.47
CA GLY A 30 -2.55 -5.59 -19.74
C GLY A 30 -1.57 -6.07 -18.67
N LYS A 31 -1.22 -5.24 -17.67
CA LYS A 31 -0.25 -5.52 -16.62
C LYS A 31 -0.93 -5.66 -15.24
N PRO A 32 -0.61 -6.68 -14.41
CA PRO A 32 -1.09 -6.78 -13.04
C PRO A 32 -0.81 -5.53 -12.22
N VAL A 33 -1.76 -5.14 -11.35
CA VAL A 33 -1.61 -3.91 -10.54
C VAL A 33 -0.35 -3.94 -9.67
N ILE A 34 -0.05 -5.09 -9.09
CA ILE A 34 1.15 -5.26 -8.26
C ILE A 34 2.45 -4.96 -9.03
N ASP A 35 2.49 -5.19 -10.34
CA ASP A 35 3.69 -4.96 -11.15
C ASP A 35 4.07 -3.47 -11.21
N TYR A 36 3.08 -2.58 -11.22
CA TYR A 36 3.34 -1.13 -11.19
C TYR A 36 4.09 -0.75 -9.92
N VAL A 37 3.63 -1.23 -8.77
CA VAL A 37 4.28 -0.98 -7.47
C VAL A 37 5.70 -1.58 -7.45
N MET A 38 5.86 -2.81 -7.91
CA MET A 38 7.16 -3.49 -7.89
C MET A 38 8.19 -2.84 -8.82
N GLU A 39 7.75 -2.25 -9.94
CA GLU A 39 8.61 -1.47 -10.83
C GLU A 39 9.08 -0.16 -10.19
N ASP A 40 8.18 0.52 -9.43
CA ASP A 40 8.54 1.72 -8.69
C ASP A 40 9.57 1.41 -7.59
N LEU A 41 9.37 0.30 -6.87
CA LEU A 41 10.32 -0.18 -5.87
C LEU A 41 11.69 -0.56 -6.47
N ALA A 42 11.68 -1.20 -7.64
CA ALA A 42 12.93 -1.52 -8.35
C ALA A 42 13.69 -0.26 -8.77
N ARG A 43 12.97 0.79 -9.18
CA ARG A 43 13.58 2.10 -9.51
C ARG A 43 14.18 2.82 -8.30
N LEU A 44 13.58 2.67 -7.12
CA LEU A 44 14.10 3.23 -5.88
C LEU A 44 15.48 2.65 -5.50
N GLY A 45 15.70 1.36 -5.79
CA GLY A 45 17.00 0.69 -5.73
C GLY A 45 17.46 0.22 -4.35
N ASP A 46 16.92 0.77 -3.25
CA ASP A 46 17.39 0.51 -1.88
C ASP A 46 16.50 -0.47 -1.11
N VAL A 47 15.62 -1.19 -1.81
CA VAL A 47 14.72 -2.17 -1.18
C VAL A 47 15.49 -3.45 -0.89
N THR A 48 15.59 -3.81 0.38
CA THR A 48 16.28 -5.00 0.86
C THR A 48 15.35 -6.21 1.01
N GLN A 49 14.08 -5.98 1.38
CA GLN A 49 13.11 -7.04 1.61
C GLN A 49 11.68 -6.55 1.34
N VAL A 50 10.84 -7.41 0.78
CA VAL A 50 9.41 -7.15 0.60
C VAL A 50 8.59 -8.15 1.43
N ILE A 51 7.76 -7.61 2.32
CA ILE A 51 6.90 -8.36 3.23
C ILE A 51 5.47 -8.31 2.69
N TYR A 52 5.02 -9.40 2.12
CA TYR A 52 3.68 -9.54 1.58
C TYR A 52 2.74 -10.08 2.67
N VAL A 53 1.74 -9.28 3.07
CA VAL A 53 0.70 -9.77 3.96
C VAL A 53 -0.45 -10.30 3.11
N THR A 54 -0.52 -11.60 2.96
CA THR A 54 -1.42 -12.32 2.04
C THR A 54 -2.67 -12.85 2.74
N GLY A 55 -3.64 -13.30 1.98
CA GLY A 55 -4.89 -13.86 2.50
C GLY A 55 -5.67 -14.61 1.42
N HIS A 56 -6.74 -14.01 0.90
CA HIS A 56 -7.55 -14.63 -0.15
C HIS A 56 -6.73 -14.96 -1.40
N LEU A 57 -6.75 -16.22 -1.83
CA LEU A 57 -5.97 -16.74 -2.97
C LEU A 57 -4.46 -16.52 -2.83
N LYS A 58 -3.93 -16.60 -1.60
CA LYS A 58 -2.53 -16.33 -1.28
C LYS A 58 -1.55 -17.12 -2.16
N GLU A 59 -1.84 -18.39 -2.45
CA GLU A 59 -0.96 -19.27 -3.23
C GLU A 59 -0.66 -18.69 -4.63
N LYS A 60 -1.66 -18.02 -5.24
CA LYS A 60 -1.49 -17.38 -6.55
C LYS A 60 -0.56 -16.16 -6.47
N VAL A 61 -0.72 -15.35 -5.42
CA VAL A 61 0.12 -14.17 -5.19
C VAL A 61 1.56 -14.57 -4.90
N GLU A 62 1.74 -15.55 -4.00
CA GLU A 62 3.04 -16.05 -3.59
C GLU A 62 3.81 -16.67 -4.77
N ALA A 63 3.14 -17.56 -5.52
CA ALA A 63 3.73 -18.18 -6.71
C ALA A 63 4.14 -17.13 -7.75
N TYR A 64 3.27 -16.14 -8.00
CA TYR A 64 3.55 -15.06 -8.94
C TYR A 64 4.74 -14.20 -8.50
N ALA A 65 4.73 -13.75 -7.25
CA ALA A 65 5.78 -12.89 -6.72
C ALA A 65 7.15 -13.59 -6.73
N ARG A 66 7.21 -14.86 -6.28
CA ARG A 66 8.45 -15.66 -6.30
C ARG A 66 8.99 -15.91 -7.71
N ALA A 67 8.11 -16.09 -8.70
CA ALA A 67 8.51 -16.34 -10.07
C ALA A 67 8.99 -15.08 -10.80
N LYS A 68 8.50 -13.90 -10.40
CA LYS A 68 8.68 -12.68 -11.18
C LYS A 68 9.63 -11.67 -10.56
N TYR A 69 9.68 -11.56 -9.24
CA TYR A 69 10.47 -10.54 -8.56
C TYR A 69 11.69 -11.14 -7.88
N SER A 70 12.82 -10.42 -7.95
CA SER A 70 14.10 -10.83 -7.37
C SER A 70 14.35 -10.32 -5.95
N PHE A 71 13.38 -9.61 -5.34
CA PHE A 71 13.49 -9.14 -3.96
C PHE A 71 13.48 -10.29 -2.97
N ASP A 72 14.21 -10.16 -1.87
CA ASP A 72 14.00 -11.04 -0.71
C ASP A 72 12.55 -10.90 -0.24
N ALA A 73 11.81 -12.01 -0.18
CA ALA A 73 10.37 -12.01 0.00
C ALA A 73 9.93 -12.81 1.22
N VAL A 74 9.22 -12.14 2.12
CA VAL A 74 8.51 -12.76 3.25
C VAL A 74 7.01 -12.76 2.95
N PHE A 75 6.33 -13.87 3.24
CA PHE A 75 4.89 -14.01 3.08
C PHE A 75 4.25 -14.34 4.44
N ILE A 76 3.31 -13.49 4.86
CA ILE A 76 2.60 -13.62 6.14
C ILE A 76 1.10 -13.72 5.82
N GLU A 77 0.43 -14.73 6.34
CA GLU A 77 -1.00 -14.88 6.16
C GLU A 77 -1.79 -14.09 7.20
N GLN A 78 -2.64 -13.15 6.78
CA GLN A 78 -3.65 -12.55 7.64
C GLN A 78 -4.87 -13.47 7.72
N LYS A 79 -4.92 -14.30 8.73
CA LYS A 79 -6.03 -15.26 8.95
C LYS A 79 -7.30 -14.55 9.43
N VAL A 80 -7.16 -13.53 10.27
CA VAL A 80 -8.26 -12.72 10.79
C VAL A 80 -8.29 -11.39 10.05
N GLN A 81 -9.43 -11.08 9.42
CA GLN A 81 -9.61 -9.84 8.64
C GLN A 81 -9.99 -8.68 9.57
N ASP A 82 -9.05 -8.25 10.41
CA ASP A 82 -9.18 -7.17 11.40
C ASP A 82 -8.80 -5.77 10.87
N GLY A 83 -8.72 -5.66 9.54
CA GLY A 83 -8.46 -4.41 8.86
C GLY A 83 -7.00 -4.21 8.43
N THR A 84 -6.72 -3.01 7.89
CA THR A 84 -5.42 -2.68 7.30
C THR A 84 -4.32 -2.54 8.35
N ALA A 85 -4.64 -1.97 9.52
CA ALA A 85 -3.70 -1.84 10.62
C ALA A 85 -3.27 -3.22 11.17
N GLY A 86 -4.24 -4.14 11.31
CA GLY A 86 -3.96 -5.52 11.68
C GLY A 86 -3.04 -6.23 10.69
N ALA A 87 -3.28 -6.03 9.37
CA ALA A 87 -2.40 -6.57 8.35
C ALA A 87 -0.95 -6.05 8.51
N VAL A 88 -0.76 -4.75 8.67
CA VAL A 88 0.57 -4.14 8.86
C VAL A 88 1.23 -4.64 10.15
N ALA A 89 0.46 -4.77 11.24
CA ALA A 89 0.97 -5.22 12.53
C ALA A 89 1.55 -6.64 12.50
N LEU A 90 1.07 -7.51 11.59
CA LEU A 90 1.65 -8.84 11.40
C LEU A 90 3.11 -8.82 10.93
N ALA A 91 3.54 -7.75 10.28
CA ALA A 91 4.91 -7.59 9.81
C ALA A 91 5.88 -7.12 10.92
N ARG A 92 5.40 -6.85 12.14
CA ARG A 92 6.17 -6.22 13.22
C ARG A 92 7.49 -6.92 13.53
N GLU A 93 7.50 -8.26 13.53
CA GLU A 93 8.70 -9.06 13.84
C GLU A 93 9.79 -8.96 12.75
N TYR A 94 9.45 -8.47 11.58
CA TYR A 94 10.35 -8.32 10.43
C TYR A 94 10.88 -6.89 10.29
N VAL A 95 10.39 -5.95 11.12
CA VAL A 95 10.66 -4.52 10.98
C VAL A 95 11.58 -4.05 12.09
N ASP A 96 12.79 -3.65 11.72
CA ASP A 96 13.85 -3.14 12.58
C ASP A 96 14.46 -1.83 12.04
N GLU A 97 13.86 -1.28 10.98
CA GLU A 97 14.27 -0.07 10.28
C GLU A 97 13.04 0.67 9.73
N PRO A 98 13.17 1.92 9.27
CA PRO A 98 12.10 2.60 8.55
C PRO A 98 11.60 1.78 7.36
N VAL A 99 10.29 1.75 7.15
CA VAL A 99 9.63 0.92 6.13
C VAL A 99 8.71 1.73 5.24
N PHE A 100 8.57 1.29 4.00
CA PHE A 100 7.43 1.66 3.18
C PHE A 100 6.23 0.75 3.48
N ILE A 101 5.03 1.33 3.50
CA ILE A 101 3.77 0.60 3.51
C ILE A 101 3.00 1.01 2.27
N ILE A 102 2.74 0.07 1.37
CA ILE A 102 2.13 0.35 0.06
C ILE A 102 0.89 -0.51 -0.14
N PHE A 103 -0.26 0.14 -0.26
CA PHE A 103 -1.51 -0.53 -0.63
C PHE A 103 -1.64 -0.56 -2.16
N VAL A 104 -1.73 -1.76 -2.74
CA VAL A 104 -1.74 -1.98 -4.20
C VAL A 104 -3.07 -1.66 -4.90
N ASP A 105 -3.92 -0.87 -4.30
CA ASP A 105 -5.16 -0.41 -4.93
C ASP A 105 -5.07 1.00 -5.53
N THR A 106 -3.90 1.60 -5.44
CA THR A 106 -3.56 2.87 -6.06
C THR A 106 -2.34 2.70 -6.95
N ILE A 107 -2.42 3.14 -8.18
CA ILE A 107 -1.26 3.37 -9.06
C ILE A 107 -0.91 4.84 -8.89
N PHE A 108 0.34 5.12 -8.62
CA PHE A 108 0.83 6.46 -8.37
C PHE A 108 2.06 6.76 -9.24
N ASP A 109 2.27 8.02 -9.51
CA ASP A 109 3.48 8.57 -10.09
C ASP A 109 4.03 9.56 -9.06
N ALA A 110 4.92 9.09 -8.22
CA ALA A 110 5.49 9.85 -7.11
C ALA A 110 7.00 9.63 -7.04
N ASP A 111 7.73 10.70 -6.70
CA ASP A 111 9.14 10.59 -6.35
C ASP A 111 9.27 9.97 -4.95
N LEU A 112 9.63 8.70 -4.90
CA LEU A 112 9.86 7.99 -3.66
C LEU A 112 11.20 8.34 -3.00
N SER A 113 12.12 9.00 -3.72
CA SER A 113 13.46 9.33 -3.20
C SER A 113 13.42 10.33 -2.06
N VAL A 114 12.30 11.05 -1.87
CA VAL A 114 12.09 12.01 -0.77
C VAL A 114 12.34 11.38 0.61
N VAL A 115 12.12 10.08 0.77
CA VAL A 115 12.37 9.37 2.03
C VAL A 115 13.85 9.32 2.43
N LYS A 116 14.75 9.50 1.47
CA LYS A 116 16.21 9.50 1.72
C LYS A 116 16.71 10.83 2.30
N HIS A 117 15.86 11.87 2.25
CA HIS A 117 16.25 13.25 2.54
C HIS A 117 15.32 13.92 3.56
N THR A 118 14.60 13.15 4.35
CA THR A 118 13.67 13.67 5.37
C THR A 118 14.08 13.24 6.76
N ASP A 119 13.93 14.15 7.73
CA ASP A 119 14.07 13.87 9.16
C ASP A 119 12.71 13.63 9.84
N ALA A 120 11.64 13.50 9.06
CA ALA A 120 10.30 13.25 9.59
C ALA A 120 10.17 11.81 10.10
N ASP A 121 9.47 11.62 11.22
CA ASP A 121 9.16 10.29 11.78
C ASP A 121 8.26 9.44 10.87
N GLY A 122 7.54 10.09 9.95
CA GLY A 122 6.69 9.41 8.97
C GLY A 122 6.23 10.34 7.85
N ILE A 123 5.99 9.77 6.68
CA ILE A 123 5.48 10.46 5.50
C ILE A 123 4.16 9.82 5.10
N ILE A 124 3.18 10.64 4.75
CA ILE A 124 1.92 10.21 4.14
C ILE A 124 1.79 10.89 2.79
N TRP A 125 1.73 10.09 1.74
CA TRP A 125 1.46 10.64 0.41
C TRP A 125 -0.04 10.89 0.23
N VAL A 126 -0.34 12.05 -0.32
CA VAL A 126 -1.71 12.50 -0.54
C VAL A 126 -1.90 13.02 -1.96
N LYS A 127 -3.13 12.92 -2.44
CA LYS A 127 -3.56 13.52 -3.71
C LYS A 127 -4.71 14.49 -3.44
N THR A 128 -4.63 15.68 -4.00
CA THR A 128 -5.77 16.62 -3.97
C THR A 128 -6.85 16.12 -4.91
N VAL A 129 -8.07 15.95 -4.38
CA VAL A 129 -9.25 15.44 -5.10
C VAL A 129 -10.48 16.29 -4.80
N ASP A 130 -11.43 16.33 -5.71
CA ASP A 130 -12.70 17.04 -5.48
C ASP A 130 -13.73 16.16 -4.78
N ASP A 131 -13.72 14.85 -5.04
CA ASP A 131 -14.63 13.86 -4.46
C ASP A 131 -14.10 13.28 -3.13
N TYR A 132 -13.60 14.15 -2.27
CA TYR A 132 -12.94 13.82 -0.99
C TYR A 132 -13.78 12.92 -0.08
N GLN A 133 -15.11 12.93 -0.18
CA GLN A 133 -16.04 12.12 0.63
C GLN A 133 -15.86 10.62 0.44
N ARG A 134 -15.14 10.20 -0.59
CA ARG A 134 -14.87 8.77 -0.88
C ARG A 134 -13.63 8.24 -0.16
N PHE A 135 -12.81 9.12 0.41
CA PHE A 135 -11.47 8.80 0.90
C PHE A 135 -11.29 9.18 2.36
N GLY A 136 -10.30 8.59 3.01
CA GLY A 136 -9.69 9.17 4.18
C GLY A 136 -8.91 10.42 3.76
N VAL A 137 -9.18 11.57 4.37
CA VAL A 137 -8.49 12.81 4.05
C VAL A 137 -7.57 13.25 5.18
N VAL A 138 -6.41 13.77 4.81
CA VAL A 138 -5.38 14.24 5.73
C VAL A 138 -5.59 15.74 5.99
N VAL A 139 -5.64 16.11 7.26
CA VAL A 139 -5.62 17.51 7.72
C VAL A 139 -4.24 17.82 8.25
N SER A 140 -3.66 18.93 7.81
CA SER A 140 -2.32 19.37 8.21
C SER A 140 -2.39 20.74 8.88
N ASP A 141 -1.39 21.03 9.71
CA ASP A 141 -1.11 22.37 10.21
C ASP A 141 -0.46 23.28 9.15
N ALA A 142 -0.12 24.49 9.52
CA ALA A 142 0.51 25.47 8.65
C ALA A 142 1.93 25.07 8.20
N SER A 143 2.59 24.21 8.96
CA SER A 143 3.93 23.66 8.65
C SER A 143 3.87 22.43 7.76
N GLY A 144 2.66 21.93 7.44
CA GLY A 144 2.45 20.75 6.62
C GLY A 144 2.40 19.43 7.39
N ASN A 145 2.60 19.46 8.73
CA ASN A 145 2.52 18.25 9.55
C ASN A 145 1.08 17.78 9.68
N MET A 146 0.88 16.47 9.56
CA MET A 146 -0.43 15.88 9.74
C MET A 146 -0.92 16.03 11.18
N THR A 147 -2.14 16.56 11.35
CA THR A 147 -2.79 16.67 12.66
C THR A 147 -3.83 15.59 12.87
N LYS A 148 -4.48 15.13 11.80
CA LYS A 148 -5.46 14.03 11.83
C LYS A 148 -5.78 13.49 10.45
N ILE A 149 -6.36 12.29 10.41
CA ILE A 149 -7.03 11.71 9.24
C ILE A 149 -8.52 11.61 9.57
N VAL A 150 -9.36 12.01 8.62
CA VAL A 150 -10.83 11.91 8.74
C VAL A 150 -11.33 10.99 7.63
N GLU A 151 -11.87 9.83 8.02
CA GLU A 151 -12.40 8.86 7.06
C GLU A 151 -13.74 9.34 6.49
N LYS A 152 -13.82 9.43 5.16
CA LYS A 152 -15.04 9.76 4.40
C LYS A 152 -15.85 10.92 5.00
N PRO A 153 -15.27 12.10 5.15
CA PRO A 153 -15.94 13.23 5.81
C PRO A 153 -17.18 13.67 5.02
N THR A 154 -18.26 13.93 5.73
CA THR A 154 -19.50 14.46 5.15
C THR A 154 -19.43 15.96 4.86
N THR A 155 -18.54 16.66 5.55
CA THR A 155 -18.26 18.08 5.35
C THR A 155 -16.83 18.30 4.88
N PRO A 156 -16.53 19.34 4.10
CA PRO A 156 -15.20 19.59 3.58
C PRO A 156 -14.25 20.03 4.69
N VAL A 157 -13.39 19.11 5.17
CA VAL A 157 -12.32 19.40 6.15
C VAL A 157 -10.96 19.47 5.49
N SER A 158 -10.77 18.71 4.39
CA SER A 158 -9.58 18.69 3.55
C SER A 158 -9.91 18.01 2.23
N LYS A 159 -9.18 18.37 1.16
CA LYS A 159 -9.22 17.68 -0.13
C LYS A 159 -8.02 16.77 -0.37
N ARG A 160 -7.14 16.62 0.62
CA ARG A 160 -5.93 15.79 0.53
C ARG A 160 -6.27 14.33 0.83
N ALA A 161 -6.66 13.58 -0.20
CA ALA A 161 -6.96 12.16 -0.07
C ALA A 161 -5.68 11.36 0.22
N ASN A 162 -5.74 10.50 1.22
CA ASN A 162 -4.73 9.49 1.49
C ASN A 162 -4.72 8.46 0.37
N ILE A 163 -3.57 8.22 -0.24
CA ILE A 163 -3.44 7.30 -1.39
C ILE A 163 -2.93 5.91 -1.00
N GLY A 164 -2.77 5.62 0.30
CA GLY A 164 -2.30 4.31 0.76
C GLY A 164 -0.81 4.08 0.56
N LEU A 165 -0.02 5.12 0.62
CA LEU A 165 1.44 5.09 0.59
C LEU A 165 1.98 5.83 1.82
N TYR A 166 2.83 5.15 2.59
CA TYR A 166 3.38 5.65 3.85
C TYR A 166 4.86 5.31 3.99
#